data_594c3bde85d8664e91b54bca4cb753a7
#
_entry.id   594c3bde85d8664e91b54bca4cb753a7
#
_cell.length_a   1.000
_cell.length_b   1.000
_cell.length_c   1.000
_cell.angle_alpha   90.00
_cell.angle_beta   90.00
_cell.angle_gamma   90.00
#
_symmetry.space_group_name_H-M   'P 1'
#
loop_
_entity.id
_entity.type
_entity.pdbx_description
1 polymer ?
#
loop_
_entity_poly.entity_id
_entity_poly.type
_entity_poly.pdbx_seq_one_letter_code
_entity_poly.pdbx_strand_id
1 'polypeptide(L)'
;MPKTVQDLISVQTVSEILNSLDSGATTKITINNRRMDKREIARDILIPSRKDRLDPYRMKYNKILLKKTTGTTAMVQDKYLTISVYKQSAEDARSYFARVGAELGQHFSRLGSRLIEISGEERLKILFNFYRIGEESEFNFDVRGWARRGRSFKDDIITELTDISRNLMLSIDVVPIPADEAVRQVENLMFGVKTNAANWQRRQNVNNNFSAMLPYDLELQRKETKEFLEDLTTRDQRMMFAVLTLVHMADTKKQLDDDTEAIMTAARKKLCQLSILKWQQMDGLNTALPVGVRKIKVMRTLTTESLVLV
;
A
#
# COMPACT_ATOMS: atom_id res chain seq x y z
N MET A 1 3.12 -2.53 18.29
CA MET A 1 4.04 -3.56 18.85
C MET A 1 3.36 -4.91 18.77
N PRO A 2 4.05 -5.94 18.25
CA PRO A 2 3.48 -7.28 18.13
C PRO A 2 3.07 -7.80 19.52
N LYS A 3 1.85 -8.32 19.62
CA LYS A 3 1.26 -8.77 20.88
C LYS A 3 1.48 -10.26 21.14
N THR A 4 1.84 -11.02 20.12
CA THR A 4 2.06 -12.45 20.18
C THR A 4 3.36 -12.86 19.50
N VAL A 5 3.87 -14.06 19.81
CA VAL A 5 5.05 -14.64 19.11
C VAL A 5 4.77 -14.81 17.61
N GLN A 6 3.54 -15.08 17.25
CA GLN A 6 3.10 -15.22 15.85
C GLN A 6 3.16 -13.89 15.10
N ASP A 7 2.81 -12.78 15.76
CA ASP A 7 2.93 -11.42 15.17
C ASP A 7 4.40 -11.08 14.94
N LEU A 8 5.29 -11.43 15.86
CA LEU A 8 6.75 -11.22 15.71
C LEU A 8 7.32 -12.00 14.52
N ILE A 9 6.94 -13.27 14.36
CA ILE A 9 7.36 -14.10 13.21
C ILE A 9 6.85 -13.51 11.91
N SER A 10 5.61 -13.02 11.89
CA SER A 10 5.01 -12.39 10.71
C SER A 10 5.74 -11.10 10.32
N VAL A 11 6.03 -10.22 11.27
CA VAL A 11 6.80 -8.99 11.07
C VAL A 11 8.19 -9.29 10.52
N GLN A 12 8.89 -10.25 11.11
CA GLN A 12 10.23 -10.65 10.66
C GLN A 12 10.19 -11.20 9.23
N THR A 13 9.24 -12.07 8.90
CA THR A 13 9.13 -12.64 7.55
C THR A 13 8.79 -11.57 6.51
N VAL A 14 7.92 -10.60 6.83
CA VAL A 14 7.62 -9.49 5.94
C VAL A 14 8.85 -8.60 5.75
N SER A 15 9.63 -8.34 6.80
CA SER A 15 10.91 -7.63 6.70
C SER A 15 11.89 -8.38 5.79
N GLU A 16 12.00 -9.70 5.91
CA GLU A 16 12.83 -10.53 5.04
C GLU A 16 12.39 -10.43 3.57
N ILE A 17 11.08 -10.46 3.30
CA ILE A 17 10.52 -10.26 1.95
C ILE A 17 10.94 -8.91 1.39
N LEU A 18 10.75 -7.83 2.15
CA LEU A 18 11.09 -6.48 1.72
C LEU A 18 12.61 -6.32 1.51
N ASN A 19 13.43 -6.92 2.39
CA ASN A 19 14.87 -6.88 2.28
C ASN A 19 15.40 -7.76 1.14
N SER A 20 14.66 -8.76 0.68
CA SER A 20 15.03 -9.60 -0.47
C SER A 20 14.76 -8.92 -1.83
N LEU A 21 13.99 -7.83 -1.84
CA LEU A 21 13.68 -7.11 -3.08
C LEU A 21 14.94 -6.52 -3.71
N ASP A 22 15.08 -6.72 -5.01
CA ASP A 22 16.19 -6.18 -5.80
C ASP A 22 16.06 -4.66 -5.97
N SER A 23 17.13 -3.90 -5.79
CA SER A 23 17.17 -2.44 -6.00
C SER A 23 16.86 -2.04 -7.45
N GLY A 24 17.02 -2.95 -8.40
CA GLY A 24 16.63 -2.76 -9.81
C GLY A 24 15.17 -3.06 -10.13
N ALA A 25 14.38 -3.49 -9.14
CA ALA A 25 12.99 -3.86 -9.31
C ALA A 25 12.04 -2.86 -8.62
N THR A 26 10.88 -2.66 -9.20
CA THR A 26 9.76 -1.98 -8.55
C THR A 26 8.74 -3.03 -8.12
N THR A 27 8.43 -3.06 -6.85
CA THR A 27 7.39 -3.95 -6.29
C THR A 27 6.16 -3.13 -5.95
N LYS A 28 5.01 -3.58 -6.42
CA LYS A 28 3.73 -2.95 -6.13
C LYS A 28 2.85 -3.93 -5.37
N ILE A 29 2.37 -3.50 -4.22
CA ILE A 29 1.35 -4.19 -3.43
C ILE A 29 0.03 -3.48 -3.71
N THR A 30 -0.97 -4.21 -4.21
CA THR A 30 -2.30 -3.66 -4.48
C THR A 30 -3.34 -4.43 -3.67
N ILE A 31 -4.15 -3.72 -2.92
CA ILE A 31 -5.29 -4.25 -2.18
C ILE A 31 -6.54 -3.67 -2.83
N ASN A 32 -7.39 -4.53 -3.35
CA ASN A 32 -8.61 -4.16 -4.06
C ASN A 32 -9.84 -4.66 -3.29
N ASN A 33 -10.55 -3.74 -2.66
CA ASN A 33 -11.84 -4.01 -2.06
C ASN A 33 -12.91 -3.81 -3.13
N ARG A 34 -13.62 -4.85 -3.47
CA ARG A 34 -14.69 -4.81 -4.46
C ARG A 34 -15.94 -5.55 -3.97
N ARG A 35 -17.06 -5.20 -4.52
CA ARG A 35 -18.27 -5.99 -4.33
C ARG A 35 -18.16 -7.33 -5.05
N MET A 36 -18.65 -8.38 -4.43
CA MET A 36 -18.77 -9.70 -5.05
C MET A 36 -19.67 -9.64 -6.29
N ASP A 37 -19.22 -10.25 -7.40
CA ASP A 37 -20.08 -10.44 -8.57
C ASP A 37 -21.17 -11.48 -8.28
N LYS A 38 -22.32 -11.35 -8.96
CA LYS A 38 -23.44 -12.30 -8.84
C LYS A 38 -23.01 -13.75 -9.14
N ARG A 39 -22.06 -13.95 -10.06
CA ARG A 39 -21.51 -15.28 -10.38
C ARG A 39 -20.68 -15.86 -9.26
N GLU A 40 -19.86 -15.05 -8.62
CA GLU A 40 -19.05 -15.43 -7.45
C GLU A 40 -19.97 -15.78 -6.28
N ILE A 41 -21.00 -14.96 -6.03
CA ILE A 41 -22.03 -15.24 -5.01
C ILE A 41 -22.70 -16.60 -5.29
N ALA A 42 -23.04 -16.86 -6.56
CA ALA A 42 -23.68 -18.11 -6.92
C ALA A 42 -22.76 -19.33 -6.75
N ARG A 43 -21.46 -19.17 -7.02
CA ARG A 43 -20.49 -20.25 -6.92
C ARG A 43 -20.03 -20.51 -5.50
N ASP A 44 -19.74 -19.44 -4.74
CA ASP A 44 -19.00 -19.54 -3.47
C ASP A 44 -19.90 -19.45 -2.23
N ILE A 45 -21.09 -18.86 -2.37
CA ILE A 45 -22.02 -18.62 -1.23
C ILE A 45 -23.30 -19.44 -1.33
N LEU A 46 -23.88 -19.57 -2.54
CA LEU A 46 -25.15 -20.24 -2.68
C LEU A 46 -24.99 -21.78 -2.63
N ILE A 47 -25.92 -22.43 -1.96
CA ILE A 47 -25.98 -23.88 -1.90
C ILE A 47 -26.54 -24.39 -3.24
N PRO A 48 -25.78 -25.24 -3.98
CA PRO A 48 -26.24 -25.75 -5.26
C PRO A 48 -27.44 -26.70 -5.09
N SER A 49 -28.36 -26.68 -6.06
CA SER A 49 -29.45 -27.66 -6.13
C SER A 49 -28.90 -29.07 -6.35
N ARG A 50 -29.42 -30.04 -5.62
CA ARG A 50 -29.09 -31.46 -5.74
C ARG A 50 -30.22 -32.31 -6.33
N LYS A 51 -31.34 -31.66 -6.74
CA LYS A 51 -32.55 -32.29 -7.25
C LYS A 51 -33.15 -33.32 -6.28
N ASP A 52 -33.15 -32.98 -4.97
CA ASP A 52 -33.66 -33.81 -3.89
C ASP A 52 -34.81 -33.11 -3.14
N ARG A 53 -35.41 -33.80 -2.16
CA ARG A 53 -36.54 -33.26 -1.34
C ARG A 53 -36.14 -32.05 -0.50
N LEU A 54 -34.84 -31.73 -0.38
CA LEU A 54 -34.35 -30.60 0.41
C LEU A 54 -34.16 -29.32 -0.41
N ASP A 55 -34.34 -29.37 -1.72
CA ASP A 55 -34.17 -28.20 -2.60
C ASP A 55 -35.09 -27.01 -2.25
N PRO A 56 -36.34 -27.18 -1.84
CA PRO A 56 -37.17 -26.07 -1.38
C PRO A 56 -36.57 -25.32 -0.18
N TYR A 57 -35.89 -26.04 0.71
CA TYR A 57 -35.23 -25.45 1.87
C TYR A 57 -33.93 -24.73 1.45
N ARG A 58 -33.14 -25.33 0.52
CA ARG A 58 -31.95 -24.68 -0.06
C ARG A 58 -32.34 -23.38 -0.77
N MET A 59 -33.42 -23.39 -1.55
CA MET A 59 -33.89 -22.16 -2.21
C MET A 59 -34.31 -21.08 -1.21
N LYS A 60 -35.02 -21.43 -0.13
CA LYS A 60 -35.37 -20.47 0.93
C LYS A 60 -34.11 -19.89 1.59
N TYR A 61 -33.14 -20.74 1.91
CA TYR A 61 -31.89 -20.33 2.53
C TYR A 61 -31.08 -19.45 1.58
N ASN A 62 -30.94 -19.84 0.32
CA ASN A 62 -30.29 -19.04 -0.71
C ASN A 62 -30.93 -17.66 -0.90
N LYS A 63 -32.25 -17.55 -0.79
CA LYS A 63 -32.94 -16.27 -0.84
C LYS A 63 -32.58 -15.37 0.34
N ILE A 64 -32.37 -15.93 1.53
CA ILE A 64 -31.86 -15.19 2.70
C ILE A 64 -30.41 -14.75 2.48
N LEU A 65 -29.56 -15.65 1.98
CA LEU A 65 -28.17 -15.34 1.66
C LEU A 65 -28.08 -14.22 0.62
N LEU A 66 -28.82 -14.32 -0.48
CA LEU A 66 -28.89 -13.27 -1.52
C LEU A 66 -29.33 -11.93 -0.95
N LYS A 67 -30.35 -11.92 -0.05
CA LYS A 67 -30.78 -10.67 0.58
C LYS A 67 -29.70 -10.05 1.46
N LYS A 68 -28.89 -10.87 2.11
CA LYS A 68 -27.74 -10.41 2.91
C LYS A 68 -26.57 -9.94 2.05
N THR A 69 -26.31 -10.59 0.91
CA THR A 69 -25.17 -10.29 0.02
C THR A 69 -25.48 -9.14 -0.96
N THR A 70 -26.73 -8.82 -1.25
CA THR A 70 -27.10 -7.65 -2.06
C THR A 70 -26.99 -6.32 -1.32
N GLY A 71 -26.71 -6.35 0.00
CA GLY A 71 -26.37 -5.15 0.78
C GLY A 71 -24.88 -4.76 0.65
N THR A 72 -24.47 -3.75 1.40
CA THR A 72 -23.09 -3.25 1.50
C THR A 72 -22.08 -4.24 2.09
N THR A 73 -22.51 -5.44 2.48
CA THR A 73 -21.74 -6.41 3.27
C THR A 73 -21.00 -7.48 2.46
N ALA A 74 -21.27 -7.64 1.17
CA ALA A 74 -20.58 -8.62 0.33
C ALA A 74 -19.35 -8.00 -0.33
N MET A 75 -18.37 -7.63 0.47
CA MET A 75 -17.08 -7.14 0.00
C MET A 75 -16.06 -8.28 -0.03
N VAL A 76 -15.26 -8.32 -1.08
CA VAL A 76 -14.09 -9.20 -1.23
C VAL A 76 -12.85 -8.34 -1.30
N GLN A 77 -11.81 -8.79 -0.65
CA GLN A 77 -10.50 -8.15 -0.71
C GLN A 77 -9.54 -9.02 -1.52
N ASP A 78 -9.22 -8.56 -2.73
CA ASP A 78 -8.20 -9.18 -3.57
C ASP A 78 -6.85 -8.50 -3.29
N LYS A 79 -5.79 -9.30 -3.13
CA LYS A 79 -4.44 -8.80 -2.88
C LYS A 79 -3.52 -9.23 -4.02
N TYR A 80 -2.86 -8.27 -4.62
CA TYR A 80 -1.94 -8.49 -5.73
C TYR A 80 -0.54 -8.01 -5.38
N LEU A 81 0.46 -8.80 -5.75
CA LEU A 81 1.87 -8.42 -5.73
C LEU A 81 2.36 -8.36 -7.16
N THR A 82 2.78 -7.18 -7.60
CA THR A 82 3.30 -6.98 -8.96
C THR A 82 4.76 -6.57 -8.87
N ILE A 83 5.63 -7.34 -9.53
CA ILE A 83 7.07 -7.04 -9.61
C ILE A 83 7.39 -6.65 -11.04
N SER A 84 8.08 -5.54 -11.20
CA SER A 84 8.52 -5.03 -12.49
C SER A 84 10.02 -4.80 -12.47
N VAL A 85 10.71 -5.32 -13.48
CA VAL A 85 12.16 -5.20 -13.63
C VAL A 85 12.50 -4.89 -15.07
N TYR A 86 13.54 -4.11 -15.28
CA TYR A 86 14.13 -3.91 -16.59
C TYR A 86 15.25 -4.93 -16.80
N LYS A 87 15.18 -5.72 -17.87
CA LYS A 87 16.22 -6.67 -18.29
C LYS A 87 16.52 -6.49 -19.77
N GLN A 88 17.73 -6.85 -20.19
CA GLN A 88 18.15 -6.69 -21.58
C GLN A 88 17.57 -7.76 -22.50
N SER A 89 17.29 -8.96 -21.96
CA SER A 89 16.73 -10.07 -22.72
C SER A 89 15.50 -10.68 -22.02
N ALA A 90 14.64 -11.35 -22.81
CA ALA A 90 13.51 -12.08 -22.29
C ALA A 90 13.93 -13.30 -21.45
N GLU A 91 15.08 -13.91 -21.78
CA GLU A 91 15.63 -15.06 -21.03
C GLU A 91 16.10 -14.64 -19.65
N ASP A 92 16.81 -13.53 -19.55
CA ASP A 92 17.23 -12.96 -18.26
C ASP A 92 16.00 -12.59 -17.40
N ALA A 93 14.97 -12.04 -18.02
CA ALA A 93 13.73 -11.73 -17.32
C ALA A 93 13.03 -12.99 -16.78
N ARG A 94 12.95 -14.07 -17.58
CA ARG A 94 12.36 -15.36 -17.17
C ARG A 94 13.14 -15.97 -16.00
N SER A 95 14.46 -16.01 -16.12
CA SER A 95 15.33 -16.53 -15.05
C SER A 95 15.19 -15.74 -13.75
N TYR A 96 15.12 -14.41 -13.87
CA TYR A 96 14.89 -13.52 -12.76
C TYR A 96 13.54 -13.81 -12.06
N PHE A 97 12.45 -13.87 -12.81
CA PHE A 97 11.12 -14.11 -12.25
C PHE A 97 10.96 -15.52 -11.68
N ALA A 98 11.59 -16.53 -12.28
CA ALA A 98 11.59 -17.87 -11.72
C ALA A 98 12.25 -17.93 -10.34
N ARG A 99 13.40 -17.26 -10.17
CA ARG A 99 14.10 -17.15 -8.89
C ARG A 99 13.27 -16.39 -7.86
N VAL A 100 12.85 -15.18 -8.19
CA VAL A 100 12.08 -14.31 -7.28
C VAL A 100 10.73 -14.96 -6.91
N GLY A 101 10.06 -15.61 -7.86
CA GLY A 101 8.81 -16.32 -7.60
C GLY A 101 8.99 -17.48 -6.60
N ALA A 102 10.09 -18.24 -6.72
CA ALA A 102 10.41 -19.32 -5.79
C ALA A 102 10.72 -18.77 -4.37
N GLU A 103 11.54 -17.74 -4.25
CA GLU A 103 11.88 -17.09 -2.98
C GLU A 103 10.63 -16.54 -2.29
N LEU A 104 9.82 -15.77 -3.01
CA LEU A 104 8.57 -15.22 -2.47
C LEU A 104 7.57 -16.33 -2.09
N GLY A 105 7.46 -17.39 -2.90
CA GLY A 105 6.62 -18.52 -2.59
C GLY A 105 6.98 -19.19 -1.26
N GLN A 106 8.27 -19.30 -0.95
CA GLN A 106 8.75 -19.82 0.34
C GLN A 106 8.39 -18.88 1.50
N HIS A 107 8.63 -17.57 1.34
CA HIS A 107 8.30 -16.58 2.38
C HIS A 107 6.80 -16.54 2.68
N PHE A 108 5.95 -16.47 1.64
CA PHE A 108 4.50 -16.49 1.83
C PHE A 108 3.99 -17.80 2.44
N SER A 109 4.61 -18.93 2.10
CA SER A 109 4.28 -20.22 2.72
C SER A 109 4.58 -20.23 4.23
N ARG A 110 5.67 -19.60 4.68
CA ARG A 110 5.98 -19.43 6.12
C ARG A 110 4.93 -18.58 6.84
N LEU A 111 4.33 -17.61 6.12
CA LEU A 111 3.21 -16.80 6.63
C LEU A 111 1.86 -17.52 6.61
N GLY A 112 1.82 -18.80 6.21
CA GLY A 112 0.58 -19.54 6.04
C GLY A 112 -0.27 -19.06 4.85
N SER A 113 0.32 -18.28 3.95
CA SER A 113 -0.32 -17.71 2.77
C SER A 113 0.18 -18.41 1.51
N ARG A 114 -0.66 -18.41 0.46
CA ARG A 114 -0.32 -19.01 -0.83
C ARG A 114 -0.17 -17.93 -1.87
N LEU A 115 0.97 -17.91 -2.55
CA LEU A 115 1.19 -17.10 -3.74
C LEU A 115 0.70 -17.86 -4.97
N ILE A 116 -0.10 -17.20 -5.81
CA ILE A 116 -0.61 -17.75 -7.08
C ILE A 116 -0.11 -16.84 -8.19
N GLU A 117 0.64 -17.41 -9.12
CA GLU A 117 1.06 -16.67 -10.31
C GLU A 117 -0.12 -16.45 -11.24
N ILE A 118 -0.28 -15.20 -11.69
CA ILE A 118 -1.40 -14.77 -12.54
C ILE A 118 -0.92 -14.73 -13.99
N SER A 119 -1.60 -15.45 -14.85
CA SER A 119 -1.37 -15.44 -16.30
C SER A 119 -1.72 -14.07 -16.93
N GLY A 120 -1.23 -13.83 -18.14
CA GLY A 120 -1.58 -12.61 -18.89
C GLY A 120 -3.07 -12.47 -19.15
N GLU A 121 -3.77 -13.59 -19.41
CA GLU A 121 -5.22 -13.60 -19.60
C GLU A 121 -6.00 -13.26 -18.34
N GLU A 122 -5.59 -13.82 -17.19
CA GLU A 122 -6.19 -13.50 -15.89
C GLU A 122 -5.96 -12.03 -15.53
N ARG A 123 -4.78 -11.51 -15.85
CA ARG A 123 -4.46 -10.08 -15.65
C ARG A 123 -5.37 -9.18 -16.47
N LEU A 124 -5.64 -9.54 -17.74
CA LEU A 124 -6.60 -8.82 -18.57
C LEU A 124 -8.03 -8.90 -18.01
N LYS A 125 -8.44 -10.04 -17.46
CA LYS A 125 -9.74 -10.18 -16.77
C LYS A 125 -9.86 -9.29 -15.55
N ILE A 126 -8.80 -9.17 -14.75
CA ILE A 126 -8.76 -8.27 -13.59
C ILE A 126 -8.97 -6.82 -14.05
N LEU A 127 -8.22 -6.38 -15.06
CA LEU A 127 -8.35 -5.03 -15.62
C LEU A 127 -9.74 -4.80 -16.22
N PHE A 128 -10.26 -5.76 -16.96
CA PHE A 128 -11.60 -5.69 -17.53
C PHE A 128 -12.67 -5.55 -16.44
N ASN A 129 -12.59 -6.37 -15.40
CA ASN A 129 -13.54 -6.32 -14.28
C ASN A 129 -13.43 -5.01 -13.51
N PHE A 130 -12.24 -4.46 -13.40
CA PHE A 130 -12.03 -3.17 -12.75
C PHE A 130 -12.69 -2.03 -13.53
N TYR A 131 -12.55 -2.00 -14.86
CA TYR A 131 -13.13 -0.97 -15.71
C TYR A 131 -14.60 -1.24 -16.09
N ARG A 132 -15.08 -2.48 -15.88
CA ARG A 132 -16.47 -2.85 -16.14
C ARG A 132 -17.35 -2.34 -15.00
N ILE A 133 -17.76 -1.14 -15.13
CA ILE A 133 -18.81 -0.55 -14.30
C ILE A 133 -20.11 -0.87 -15.01
N GLY A 134 -21.09 -1.27 -14.23
CA GLY A 134 -22.36 -1.76 -14.73
C GLY A 134 -22.88 -0.94 -15.91
N GLU A 135 -23.48 -1.60 -16.86
CA GLU A 135 -23.86 -1.09 -18.18
C GLU A 135 -24.70 0.21 -18.14
N GLU A 136 -25.11 0.67 -16.94
CA GLU A 136 -26.03 1.80 -16.74
C GLU A 136 -25.52 2.87 -15.74
N SER A 137 -24.32 2.73 -15.14
CA SER A 137 -23.84 3.69 -14.14
C SER A 137 -22.66 4.53 -14.66
N GLU A 138 -22.67 5.83 -14.35
CA GLU A 138 -21.52 6.71 -14.58
C GLU A 138 -20.32 6.24 -13.72
N PHE A 139 -19.12 6.29 -14.33
CA PHE A 139 -17.89 5.98 -13.62
C PHE A 139 -17.45 7.15 -12.76
N ASN A 140 -17.89 7.16 -11.53
CA ASN A 140 -17.46 8.13 -10.54
C ASN A 140 -16.30 7.58 -9.74
N PHE A 141 -15.13 8.20 -9.84
CA PHE A 141 -13.96 7.83 -9.06
C PHE A 141 -13.21 9.05 -8.53
N ASP A 142 -12.55 8.90 -7.40
CA ASP A 142 -11.61 9.86 -6.84
C ASP A 142 -10.26 9.21 -6.59
N VAL A 143 -9.18 9.95 -6.81
CA VAL A 143 -7.81 9.46 -6.67
C VAL A 143 -7.07 10.31 -5.65
N ARG A 144 -6.52 9.66 -4.65
CA ARG A 144 -5.75 10.28 -3.58
C ARG A 144 -4.33 9.74 -3.56
N GLY A 145 -3.40 10.60 -3.25
CA GLY A 145 -2.02 10.22 -2.98
C GLY A 145 -1.59 10.66 -1.61
N TRP A 146 -0.54 10.07 -1.11
CA TRP A 146 0.06 10.50 0.15
C TRP A 146 0.59 11.92 0.03
N ALA A 147 0.15 12.80 0.91
CA ALA A 147 0.55 14.20 0.87
C ALA A 147 2.04 14.38 1.14
N ARG A 148 2.66 15.27 0.37
CA ARG A 148 4.11 15.54 0.43
C ARG A 148 4.62 15.92 1.82
N ARG A 149 3.76 16.48 2.70
CA ARG A 149 4.09 16.96 4.05
C ARG A 149 3.41 16.16 5.16
N GLY A 150 2.90 14.96 4.89
CA GLY A 150 2.31 14.12 5.94
C GLY A 150 3.38 13.59 6.89
N ARG A 151 3.02 13.30 8.14
CA ARG A 151 3.86 12.57 9.10
C ARG A 151 3.99 11.12 8.66
N SER A 152 4.91 10.37 9.29
CA SER A 152 5.05 8.93 9.07
C SER A 152 3.72 8.19 9.23
N PHE A 153 3.60 7.04 8.61
CA PHE A 153 2.48 6.15 8.87
C PHE A 153 2.48 5.75 10.35
N LYS A 154 1.28 5.64 10.91
CA LYS A 154 1.07 4.89 12.13
C LYS A 154 0.69 3.46 11.79
N ASP A 155 1.01 2.56 12.70
CA ASP A 155 0.64 1.16 12.62
C ASP A 155 -0.84 1.01 12.25
N ASP A 156 -1.15 0.02 11.45
CA ASP A 156 -2.51 -0.36 11.01
C ASP A 156 -3.25 0.60 10.06
N ILE A 157 -2.59 1.60 9.48
CA ILE A 157 -3.29 2.51 8.56
C ILE A 157 -3.85 1.81 7.34
N ILE A 158 -3.08 0.87 6.77
CA ILE A 158 -3.53 0.09 5.59
C ILE A 158 -4.77 -0.72 5.96
N THR A 159 -4.73 -1.42 7.10
CA THR A 159 -5.86 -2.20 7.61
C THR A 159 -7.07 -1.30 7.81
N GLU A 160 -6.93 -0.15 8.48
CA GLU A 160 -8.06 0.76 8.73
C GLU A 160 -8.64 1.34 7.43
N LEU A 161 -7.81 1.64 6.44
CA LEU A 161 -8.28 2.11 5.12
C LEU A 161 -8.94 1.00 4.31
N THR A 162 -8.43 -0.23 4.40
CA THR A 162 -8.94 -1.36 3.61
C THR A 162 -10.09 -2.09 4.27
N ASP A 163 -10.31 -1.94 5.58
CA ASP A 163 -11.48 -2.48 6.29
C ASP A 163 -12.76 -1.67 6.04
N ILE A 164 -12.64 -0.51 5.41
CA ILE A 164 -13.80 0.28 5.01
C ILE A 164 -14.58 -0.51 3.95
N SER A 165 -15.86 -0.82 4.22
CA SER A 165 -16.77 -1.55 3.30
C SER A 165 -17.17 -0.69 2.09
N ARG A 166 -16.19 -0.29 1.27
CA ARG A 166 -16.33 0.55 0.08
C ARG A 166 -15.52 -0.02 -1.07
N ASN A 167 -15.93 0.29 -2.29
CA ASN A 167 -15.12 -0.01 -3.48
C ASN A 167 -13.87 0.86 -3.46
N LEU A 168 -12.76 0.26 -3.13
CA LEU A 168 -11.50 0.93 -2.89
C LEU A 168 -10.35 0.10 -3.43
N MET A 169 -9.44 0.74 -4.14
CA MET A 169 -8.15 0.16 -4.50
C MET A 169 -7.04 0.98 -3.88
N LEU A 170 -6.24 0.33 -3.05
CA LEU A 170 -5.05 0.91 -2.45
C LEU A 170 -3.82 0.25 -3.06
N SER A 171 -2.88 1.03 -3.56
CA SER A 171 -1.60 0.51 -4.02
C SER A 171 -0.42 1.20 -3.33
N ILE A 172 0.60 0.41 -3.06
CA ILE A 172 1.88 0.86 -2.54
C ILE A 172 2.96 0.38 -3.51
N ASP A 173 3.56 1.32 -4.22
CA ASP A 173 4.76 1.05 -5.01
C ASP A 173 5.99 1.20 -4.12
N VAL A 174 6.83 0.18 -4.09
CA VAL A 174 8.06 0.12 -3.30
C VAL A 174 9.24 -0.04 -4.24
N VAL A 175 10.22 0.84 -4.10
CA VAL A 175 11.47 0.81 -4.87
C VAL A 175 12.64 0.81 -3.89
N PRO A 176 13.33 -0.32 -3.70
CA PRO A 176 14.49 -0.38 -2.84
C PRO A 176 15.62 0.51 -3.37
N ILE A 177 16.28 1.23 -2.48
CA ILE A 177 17.41 2.09 -2.79
C ILE A 177 18.69 1.30 -2.51
N PRO A 178 19.72 1.36 -3.39
CA PRO A 178 21.02 0.78 -3.11
C PRO A 178 21.60 1.29 -1.78
N ALA A 179 22.21 0.41 -1.00
CA ALA A 179 22.66 0.73 0.37
C ALA A 179 23.63 1.91 0.43
N ASP A 180 24.56 1.98 -0.52
CA ASP A 180 25.53 3.07 -0.64
C ASP A 180 24.86 4.42 -0.96
N GLU A 181 23.85 4.41 -1.80
CA GLU A 181 23.07 5.59 -2.13
C GLU A 181 22.19 6.01 -0.94
N ALA A 182 21.58 5.04 -0.24
CA ALA A 182 20.76 5.28 0.94
C ALA A 182 21.58 6.00 2.05
N VAL A 183 22.73 5.46 2.40
CA VAL A 183 23.62 6.06 3.41
C VAL A 183 24.02 7.47 3.00
N ARG A 184 24.45 7.67 1.74
CA ARG A 184 24.82 9.00 1.24
C ARG A 184 23.66 10.01 1.30
N GLN A 185 22.42 9.59 1.01
CA GLN A 185 21.25 10.46 1.10
C GLN A 185 20.98 10.89 2.55
N VAL A 186 21.08 9.96 3.51
CA VAL A 186 20.85 10.25 4.94
C VAL A 186 21.98 11.11 5.51
N GLU A 187 23.24 10.88 5.11
CA GLU A 187 24.37 11.74 5.49
C GLU A 187 24.19 13.17 4.99
N ASN A 188 23.71 13.35 3.75
CA ASN A 188 23.40 14.68 3.21
C ASN A 188 22.27 15.36 3.98
N LEU A 189 21.22 14.61 4.37
CA LEU A 189 20.15 15.13 5.23
C LEU A 189 20.69 15.54 6.59
N MET A 190 21.55 14.72 7.20
CA MET A 190 22.17 15.03 8.49
C MET A 190 23.06 16.27 8.41
N PHE A 191 23.83 16.42 7.32
CA PHE A 191 24.64 17.61 7.08
C PHE A 191 23.76 18.86 6.98
N GLY A 192 22.63 18.79 6.25
CA GLY A 192 21.67 19.88 6.15
C GLY A 192 21.07 20.27 7.50
N VAL A 193 20.67 19.29 8.33
CA VAL A 193 20.13 19.53 9.67
C VAL A 193 21.20 20.16 10.59
N LYS A 194 22.44 19.66 10.57
CA LYS A 194 23.57 20.24 11.32
C LYS A 194 23.83 21.69 10.91
N THR A 195 23.82 21.96 9.62
CA THR A 195 24.01 23.32 9.08
C THR A 195 22.90 24.24 9.52
N ASN A 196 21.63 23.81 9.47
CA ASN A 196 20.50 24.58 9.95
C ASN A 196 20.58 24.89 11.45
N ALA A 197 20.98 23.92 12.26
CA ALA A 197 21.19 24.09 13.69
C ALA A 197 22.32 25.08 13.97
N ALA A 198 23.46 24.99 13.27
CA ALA A 198 24.57 25.91 13.40
C ALA A 198 24.20 27.35 12.97
N ASN A 199 23.47 27.51 11.88
CA ASN A 199 22.97 28.79 11.42
C ASN A 199 22.00 29.42 12.41
N TRP A 200 21.11 28.62 13.00
CA TRP A 200 20.19 29.10 14.04
C TRP A 200 21.00 29.59 15.25
N GLN A 201 21.95 28.81 15.74
CA GLN A 201 22.78 29.19 16.87
C GLN A 201 23.60 30.46 16.61
N ARG A 202 24.17 30.58 15.40
CA ARG A 202 24.87 31.78 14.98
C ARG A 202 23.98 33.03 15.01
N ARG A 203 22.71 32.93 14.58
CA ARG A 203 21.73 34.02 14.66
C ARG A 203 21.40 34.40 16.11
N GLN A 204 21.29 33.43 17.01
CA GLN A 204 21.04 33.70 18.44
C GLN A 204 22.24 34.40 19.10
N ASN A 205 23.46 33.98 18.73
CA ASN A 205 24.68 34.62 19.25
C ASN A 205 24.79 36.07 18.79
N VAL A 206 24.44 36.39 17.55
CA VAL A 206 24.40 37.78 17.01
C VAL A 206 23.37 38.61 17.80
N ASN A 207 22.29 38.00 18.27
CA ASN A 207 21.27 38.65 19.11
C ASN A 207 21.61 38.64 20.64
N ASN A 208 22.84 38.32 21.00
CA ASN A 208 23.32 38.21 22.38
C ASN A 208 22.55 37.19 23.25
N ASN A 209 21.92 36.20 22.63
CA ASN A 209 21.18 35.14 23.32
C ASN A 209 21.96 33.84 23.33
N PHE A 210 23.05 33.79 24.10
CA PHE A 210 23.98 32.66 24.12
C PHE A 210 23.46 31.39 24.80
N SER A 211 22.38 31.50 25.58
CA SER A 211 21.74 30.38 26.28
C SER A 211 20.50 29.84 25.56
N ALA A 212 20.26 30.30 24.34
CA ALA A 212 19.08 29.83 23.57
C ALA A 212 19.18 28.36 23.24
N MET A 213 18.21 27.58 23.67
CA MET A 213 18.07 26.16 23.32
C MET A 213 17.63 26.04 21.87
N LEU A 214 18.09 24.99 21.19
CA LEU A 214 17.64 24.66 19.84
C LEU A 214 16.10 24.51 19.81
N PRO A 215 15.43 25.03 18.78
CA PRO A 215 14.00 24.75 18.59
C PRO A 215 13.73 23.26 18.58
N TYR A 216 12.65 22.85 19.23
CA TYR A 216 12.23 21.45 19.36
C TYR A 216 12.19 20.73 18.00
N ASP A 217 11.70 21.40 16.96
CA ASP A 217 11.63 20.81 15.61
C ASP A 217 13.02 20.47 15.02
N LEU A 218 14.03 21.31 15.25
CA LEU A 218 15.40 21.07 14.80
C LEU A 218 16.08 19.97 15.61
N GLU A 219 15.79 19.89 16.89
CA GLU A 219 16.30 18.83 17.78
C GLU A 219 15.67 17.48 17.41
N LEU A 220 14.36 17.46 17.14
CA LEU A 220 13.65 16.28 16.70
C LEU A 220 14.19 15.79 15.34
N GLN A 221 14.35 16.69 14.35
CA GLN A 221 14.94 16.34 13.04
C GLN A 221 16.34 15.77 13.19
N ARG A 222 17.16 16.33 14.07
CA ARG A 222 18.51 15.84 14.34
C ARG A 222 18.49 14.42 14.92
N LYS A 223 17.57 14.16 15.85
CA LYS A 223 17.39 12.84 16.46
C LYS A 223 16.91 11.83 15.43
N GLU A 224 15.83 12.13 14.70
CA GLU A 224 15.26 11.27 13.68
C GLU A 224 16.28 10.93 12.58
N THR A 225 17.06 11.91 12.10
CA THR A 225 18.08 11.66 11.07
C THR A 225 19.23 10.79 11.58
N LYS A 226 19.58 10.94 12.87
CA LYS A 226 20.60 10.09 13.48
C LYS A 226 20.10 8.65 13.66
N GLU A 227 18.89 8.47 14.15
CA GLU A 227 18.26 7.15 14.27
C GLU A 227 18.14 6.48 12.90
N PHE A 228 17.75 7.23 11.88
CA PHE A 228 17.65 6.72 10.52
C PHE A 228 19.00 6.24 9.96
N LEU A 229 20.11 6.96 10.21
CA LEU A 229 21.44 6.51 9.83
C LEU A 229 21.85 5.25 10.60
N GLU A 230 21.54 5.18 11.88
CA GLU A 230 21.82 4.02 12.74
C GLU A 230 21.06 2.78 12.28
N ASP A 231 19.78 2.95 11.89
CA ASP A 231 18.96 1.88 11.31
C ASP A 231 19.57 1.28 10.04
N LEU A 232 20.09 2.14 9.15
CA LEU A 232 20.74 1.69 7.91
C LEU A 232 22.10 1.03 8.11
N THR A 233 22.87 1.50 9.12
CA THR A 233 24.26 1.05 9.28
C THR A 233 24.42 -0.08 10.29
N THR A 234 23.54 -0.17 11.29
CA THR A 234 23.70 -1.09 12.43
C THR A 234 22.58 -2.13 12.51
N ARG A 235 21.36 -1.79 12.08
CA ARG A 235 20.16 -2.66 12.21
C ARG A 235 19.77 -3.38 10.93
N ASP A 236 20.62 -3.36 9.91
CA ASP A 236 20.38 -4.01 8.60
C ASP A 236 19.04 -3.63 7.94
N GLN A 237 18.59 -2.41 8.22
CA GLN A 237 17.39 -1.86 7.61
C GLN A 237 17.70 -1.35 6.19
N ARG A 238 16.77 -1.54 5.27
CA ARG A 238 16.89 -0.96 3.93
C ARG A 238 16.05 0.31 3.80
N MET A 239 16.56 1.25 3.04
CA MET A 239 15.81 2.43 2.63
C MET A 239 15.08 2.16 1.33
N MET A 240 13.83 2.56 1.27
CA MET A 240 12.96 2.35 0.12
C MET A 240 12.23 3.64 -0.21
N PHE A 241 12.01 3.88 -1.50
CA PHE A 241 11.04 4.85 -1.94
C PHE A 241 9.65 4.20 -1.98
N ALA A 242 8.66 4.85 -1.40
CA ALA A 242 7.29 4.40 -1.43
C ALA A 242 6.35 5.45 -2.01
N VAL A 243 5.39 4.99 -2.81
CA VAL A 243 4.28 5.78 -3.32
C VAL A 243 2.99 5.09 -2.92
N LEU A 244 2.18 5.75 -2.11
CA LEU A 244 0.84 5.26 -1.80
C LEU A 244 -0.17 6.00 -2.67
N THR A 245 -0.98 5.22 -3.38
CA THR A 245 -2.08 5.72 -4.21
C THR A 245 -3.36 4.99 -3.82
N LEU A 246 -4.43 5.74 -3.64
CA LEU A 246 -5.74 5.24 -3.28
C LEU A 246 -6.74 5.71 -4.31
N VAL A 247 -7.52 4.78 -4.86
CA VAL A 247 -8.65 5.05 -5.76
C VAL A 247 -9.89 4.47 -5.11
N HIS A 248 -10.94 5.25 -5.03
CA HIS A 248 -12.24 4.73 -4.63
C HIS A 248 -13.31 5.10 -5.65
N MET A 249 -14.34 4.29 -5.71
CA MET A 249 -15.39 4.36 -6.73
C MET A 249 -16.76 4.25 -6.07
N ALA A 250 -17.73 4.96 -6.64
CA ALA A 250 -19.11 4.91 -6.17
C ALA A 250 -20.09 5.05 -7.33
N ASP A 251 -21.30 4.51 -7.15
CA ASP A 251 -22.36 4.54 -8.16
C ASP A 251 -22.91 5.96 -8.38
N THR A 252 -22.80 6.83 -7.39
CA THR A 252 -23.24 8.23 -7.49
C THR A 252 -22.21 9.19 -6.95
N LYS A 253 -22.23 10.43 -7.44
CA LYS A 253 -21.32 11.49 -6.96
C LYS A 253 -21.51 11.76 -5.47
N LYS A 254 -22.74 11.80 -4.98
CA LYS A 254 -23.02 12.01 -3.55
C LYS A 254 -22.37 10.92 -2.70
N GLN A 255 -22.52 9.66 -3.09
CA GLN A 255 -21.88 8.55 -2.38
C GLN A 255 -20.36 8.65 -2.45
N LEU A 256 -19.81 9.08 -3.60
CA LEU A 256 -18.36 9.30 -3.75
C LEU A 256 -17.85 10.36 -2.76
N ASP A 257 -18.57 11.46 -2.60
CA ASP A 257 -18.22 12.54 -1.68
C ASP A 257 -18.31 12.07 -0.21
N ASP A 258 -19.38 11.35 0.16
CA ASP A 258 -19.56 10.77 1.50
C ASP A 258 -18.45 9.75 1.81
N ASP A 259 -18.11 8.89 0.85
CA ASP A 259 -17.01 7.90 0.98
C ASP A 259 -15.64 8.57 1.10
N THR A 260 -15.42 9.66 0.34
CA THR A 260 -14.22 10.49 0.46
C THR A 260 -14.02 11.01 1.87
N GLU A 261 -15.08 11.57 2.47
CA GLU A 261 -15.02 12.12 3.83
C GLU A 261 -14.70 11.03 4.86
N ALA A 262 -15.30 9.85 4.71
CA ALA A 262 -15.03 8.70 5.57
C ALA A 262 -13.55 8.25 5.48
N ILE A 263 -13.02 8.10 4.27
CA ILE A 263 -11.63 7.73 4.01
C ILE A 263 -10.67 8.78 4.58
N MET A 264 -10.94 10.07 4.36
CA MET A 264 -10.12 11.16 4.88
C MET A 264 -10.13 11.22 6.41
N THR A 265 -11.26 10.89 7.02
CA THR A 265 -11.41 10.83 8.48
C THR A 265 -10.60 9.66 9.06
N ALA A 266 -10.66 8.48 8.44
CA ALA A 266 -9.86 7.32 8.85
C ALA A 266 -8.35 7.62 8.73
N ALA A 267 -7.93 8.22 7.61
CA ALA A 267 -6.52 8.60 7.42
C ALA A 267 -6.04 9.62 8.46
N ARG A 268 -6.85 10.64 8.78
CA ARG A 268 -6.50 11.67 9.78
C ARG A 268 -6.36 11.09 11.19
N LYS A 269 -7.18 10.13 11.58
CA LYS A 269 -7.05 9.43 12.88
C LYS A 269 -5.67 8.79 13.04
N LYS A 270 -5.10 8.29 11.95
CA LYS A 270 -3.76 7.66 11.91
C LYS A 270 -2.64 8.66 11.57
N LEU A 271 -2.93 9.96 11.62
CA LEU A 271 -1.99 11.04 11.27
C LEU A 271 -1.47 10.97 9.83
N CYS A 272 -2.13 10.22 8.95
CA CYS A 272 -1.85 10.18 7.53
C CYS A 272 -2.64 11.26 6.81
N GLN A 273 -1.95 12.04 6.00
CA GLN A 273 -2.58 13.06 5.18
C GLN A 273 -2.64 12.58 3.73
N LEU A 274 -3.83 12.34 3.24
CA LEU A 274 -4.10 12.08 1.82
C LEU A 274 -4.50 13.38 1.12
N SER A 275 -4.04 13.56 -0.10
CA SER A 275 -4.38 14.71 -0.94
C SER A 275 -4.93 14.29 -2.29
N ILE A 276 -5.83 15.06 -2.84
CA ILE A 276 -6.32 14.89 -4.21
C ILE A 276 -5.14 15.05 -5.19
N LEU A 277 -5.05 14.13 -6.15
CA LEU A 277 -4.15 14.24 -7.30
C LEU A 277 -4.80 15.13 -8.37
N LYS A 278 -4.85 16.44 -8.13
CA LYS A 278 -5.41 17.42 -9.09
C LYS A 278 -4.64 17.34 -10.40
N TRP A 279 -5.37 17.25 -11.53
CA TRP A 279 -4.84 17.16 -12.88
C TRP A 279 -3.97 15.92 -13.18
N GLN A 280 -3.92 14.98 -12.24
CA GLN A 280 -3.15 13.73 -12.34
C GLN A 280 -4.02 12.49 -12.03
N GLN A 281 -5.34 12.60 -12.16
CA GLN A 281 -6.27 11.51 -11.81
C GLN A 281 -5.99 10.26 -12.65
N MET A 282 -5.78 10.42 -13.97
CA MET A 282 -5.47 9.30 -14.86
C MET A 282 -4.10 8.66 -14.54
N ASP A 283 -3.10 9.47 -14.21
CA ASP A 283 -1.80 8.98 -13.78
C ASP A 283 -1.89 8.25 -12.45
N GLY A 284 -2.69 8.76 -11.52
CA GLY A 284 -2.97 8.11 -10.25
C GLY A 284 -3.73 6.80 -10.42
N LEU A 285 -4.77 6.77 -11.26
CA LEU A 285 -5.52 5.55 -11.58
C LEU A 285 -4.60 4.49 -12.18
N ASN A 286 -3.80 4.84 -13.19
CA ASN A 286 -2.84 3.91 -13.81
C ASN A 286 -1.77 3.43 -12.83
N THR A 287 -1.39 4.27 -11.84
CA THR A 287 -0.46 3.87 -10.79
C THR A 287 -1.10 2.90 -9.80
N ALA A 288 -2.38 3.07 -9.49
CA ALA A 288 -3.08 2.20 -8.54
C ALA A 288 -3.37 0.80 -9.08
N LEU A 289 -3.52 0.65 -10.38
CA LEU A 289 -3.81 -0.65 -11.00
C LEU A 289 -2.70 -1.69 -10.75
N PRO A 290 -3.04 -2.99 -10.62
CA PRO A 290 -2.08 -4.08 -10.41
C PRO A 290 -1.30 -4.40 -11.70
N VAL A 291 -0.72 -3.36 -12.29
CA VAL A 291 0.16 -3.42 -13.47
C VAL A 291 1.48 -2.74 -13.14
N GLY A 292 2.54 -3.13 -13.82
CA GLY A 292 3.89 -2.62 -13.58
C GLY A 292 4.13 -1.16 -14.01
N VAL A 293 3.09 -0.31 -13.95
CA VAL A 293 3.17 1.08 -14.38
C VAL A 293 3.09 2.00 -13.17
N ARG A 294 4.02 2.94 -13.07
CA ARG A 294 4.02 4.01 -12.07
C ARG A 294 4.16 5.35 -12.78
N LYS A 295 3.11 6.14 -12.77
CA LYS A 295 3.07 7.49 -13.37
C LYS A 295 3.28 8.60 -12.33
N ILE A 296 2.91 8.36 -11.08
CA ILE A 296 3.14 9.30 -9.98
C ILE A 296 4.61 9.25 -9.58
N LYS A 297 5.27 10.42 -9.62
CA LYS A 297 6.71 10.57 -9.36
C LYS A 297 7.04 10.96 -7.91
N VAL A 298 6.05 11.45 -7.17
CA VAL A 298 6.25 11.88 -5.78
C VAL A 298 6.37 10.64 -4.90
N MET A 299 7.56 10.42 -4.36
CA MET A 299 7.89 9.29 -3.52
C MET A 299 8.29 9.77 -2.13
N ARG A 300 8.10 8.90 -1.15
CA ARG A 300 8.60 9.06 0.21
C ARG A 300 9.63 8.01 0.51
N THR A 301 10.59 8.38 1.34
CA THR A 301 11.59 7.46 1.88
C THR A 301 11.03 6.81 3.14
N LEU A 302 11.09 5.49 3.20
CA LEU A 302 10.73 4.66 4.35
C LEU A 302 11.84 3.66 4.62
N THR A 303 11.98 3.23 5.88
CA THR A 303 12.78 2.05 6.23
C THR A 303 11.94 0.79 6.09
N THR A 304 12.60 -0.37 6.05
CA THR A 304 11.92 -1.68 6.05
C THR A 304 10.94 -1.77 7.22
N GLU A 305 11.38 -1.41 8.44
CA GLU A 305 10.54 -1.44 9.63
C GLU A 305 9.31 -0.54 9.51
N SER A 306 9.49 0.69 9.03
CA SER A 306 8.38 1.62 8.81
C SER A 306 7.36 1.10 7.79
N LEU A 307 7.81 0.32 6.80
CA LEU A 307 6.93 -0.24 5.77
C LEU A 307 6.20 -1.50 6.25
N VAL A 308 6.80 -2.29 7.12
CA VAL A 308 6.18 -3.49 7.73
C VAL A 308 5.06 -3.11 8.69
N LEU A 309 5.19 -1.98 9.38
CA LEU A 309 4.20 -1.47 10.31
C LEU A 309 3.01 -0.75 9.63
N VAL A 310 3.09 -0.54 8.33
CA VAL A 310 2.05 0.07 7.49
C VAL A 310 1.04 -0.96 7.03
#